data_98776ffe95b79dad88dfce7c1f4746db
#
_entry.id   98776ffe95b79dad88dfce7c1f4746db
#
_cell.length_a   1.000
_cell.length_b   1.000
_cell.length_c   1.000
_cell.angle_alpha   90.00
_cell.angle_beta   90.00
_cell.angle_gamma   90.00
#
_symmetry.space_group_name_H-M   'P 1'
#
loop_
_entity.id
_entity.type
_entity.pdbx_description
1 polymer ?
#
loop_
_entity_poly.entity_id
_entity_poly.type
_entity_poly.pdbx_seq_one_letter_code
_entity_poly.pdbx_strand_id
1 'polypeptide(L)'
;MELWHGSEVVVEHPSLDKCRQFNDYGRGFYCTPHEEMAMEWACRTESDGIANRYELDLDGLSVLDLESGEFSILNWLSILADNREFNVSTPLARDGLRFLLDNCLIDISSYDVIRGYRADDSYFSFARQFVNGMISLRQLQRIMRLGDLGIQYALMSERAFSAIRFCDWKPASGSEFYPKRFEREQNARRKYLDTVNGFDSEGIDIKDLMAGRVDLDDPRVNELWSE
;
A
#
# COMPACT_ATOMS: atom_id res chain seq x y z
N MET A 1 -8.88 -18.33 3.35
CA MET A 1 -8.28 -17.40 4.33
C MET A 1 -9.31 -16.37 4.77
N GLU A 2 -9.22 -15.90 6.04
CA GLU A 2 -10.11 -14.85 6.55
C GLU A 2 -9.61 -13.47 6.18
N LEU A 3 -10.52 -12.59 5.75
CA LEU A 3 -10.26 -11.19 5.38
C LEU A 3 -11.37 -10.28 5.91
N TRP A 4 -11.01 -9.02 6.14
CA TRP A 4 -11.91 -7.98 6.65
C TRP A 4 -11.89 -6.75 5.74
N HIS A 5 -13.07 -6.15 5.54
CA HIS A 5 -13.23 -4.89 4.80
C HIS A 5 -13.97 -3.87 5.66
N GLY A 6 -13.36 -2.71 5.86
CA GLY A 6 -13.97 -1.59 6.59
C GLY A 6 -14.77 -0.67 5.67
N SER A 7 -16.03 -0.43 5.99
CA SER A 7 -16.93 0.46 5.24
C SER A 7 -18.02 1.08 6.12
N GLU A 8 -18.80 1.99 5.58
CA GLU A 8 -19.93 2.62 6.26
C GLU A 8 -21.19 1.72 6.29
N VAL A 9 -21.21 0.67 5.49
CA VAL A 9 -22.36 -0.21 5.31
C VAL A 9 -21.95 -1.68 5.27
N VAL A 10 -22.90 -2.59 5.50
CA VAL A 10 -22.68 -4.02 5.26
C VAL A 10 -22.56 -4.25 3.76
N VAL A 11 -21.50 -4.98 3.34
CA VAL A 11 -21.24 -5.33 1.94
C VAL A 11 -21.29 -6.84 1.79
N GLU A 12 -22.50 -7.40 1.69
CA GLU A 12 -22.69 -8.86 1.54
C GLU A 12 -22.20 -9.36 0.18
N HIS A 13 -22.35 -8.55 -0.88
CA HIS A 13 -22.02 -8.91 -2.25
C HIS A 13 -21.11 -7.84 -2.86
N PRO A 14 -19.78 -7.92 -2.62
CA PRO A 14 -18.84 -7.03 -3.27
C PRO A 14 -18.83 -7.27 -4.78
N SER A 15 -18.66 -6.21 -5.56
CA SER A 15 -18.60 -6.30 -7.01
C SER A 15 -17.64 -5.25 -7.56
N LEU A 16 -16.96 -5.59 -8.67
CA LEU A 16 -15.90 -4.77 -9.25
C LEU A 16 -16.42 -3.42 -9.76
N ASP A 17 -17.64 -3.37 -10.30
CA ASP A 17 -18.28 -2.16 -10.82
C ASP A 17 -18.55 -1.11 -9.74
N LYS A 18 -18.72 -1.52 -8.47
CA LYS A 18 -18.91 -0.65 -7.30
C LYS A 18 -17.60 -0.17 -6.68
N CYS A 19 -16.47 -0.74 -7.09
CA CYS A 19 -15.17 -0.37 -6.55
C CYS A 19 -14.68 0.96 -7.12
N ARG A 20 -14.00 1.75 -6.27
CA ARG A 20 -13.37 3.01 -6.68
C ARG A 20 -12.21 2.73 -7.64
N GLN A 21 -12.03 3.59 -8.62
CA GLN A 21 -11.00 3.44 -9.66
C GLN A 21 -9.60 3.80 -9.15
N PHE A 22 -9.48 4.84 -8.34
CA PHE A 22 -8.19 5.39 -7.91
C PHE A 22 -7.85 4.92 -6.49
N ASN A 23 -7.33 3.70 -6.39
CA ASN A 23 -6.76 3.11 -5.18
C ASN A 23 -5.31 2.72 -5.44
N ASP A 24 -4.62 2.16 -4.45
CA ASP A 24 -3.18 1.84 -4.51
C ASP A 24 -2.80 0.91 -5.68
N TYR A 25 -3.67 -0.03 -6.01
CA TYR A 25 -3.52 -0.99 -7.13
C TYR A 25 -4.63 -0.82 -8.17
N GLY A 26 -5.29 0.34 -8.21
CA GLY A 26 -6.39 0.60 -9.13
C GLY A 26 -7.75 0.10 -8.63
N ARG A 27 -8.65 -0.20 -9.57
CA ARG A 27 -10.00 -0.64 -9.25
C ARG A 27 -10.01 -2.04 -8.67
N GLY A 28 -10.44 -2.21 -7.43
CA GLY A 28 -10.51 -3.50 -6.76
C GLY A 28 -11.22 -3.41 -5.41
N PHE A 29 -11.48 -4.55 -4.81
CA PHE A 29 -12.04 -4.67 -3.47
C PHE A 29 -10.92 -4.95 -2.47
N TYR A 30 -10.71 -4.01 -1.55
CA TYR A 30 -9.55 -3.99 -0.66
C TYR A 30 -9.90 -4.53 0.71
N CYS A 31 -9.17 -5.54 1.14
CA CYS A 31 -9.34 -6.21 2.43
C CYS A 31 -8.03 -6.27 3.21
N THR A 32 -8.12 -6.54 4.50
CA THR A 32 -7.00 -6.78 5.40
C THR A 32 -7.23 -8.07 6.19
N PRO A 33 -6.18 -8.82 6.57
CA PRO A 33 -6.34 -9.97 7.48
C PRO A 33 -6.60 -9.55 8.95
N HIS A 34 -6.55 -8.24 9.26
CA HIS A 34 -6.64 -7.71 10.60
C HIS A 34 -7.99 -7.01 10.85
N GLU A 35 -8.81 -7.57 11.75
CA GLU A 35 -10.12 -7.04 12.11
C GLU A 35 -10.05 -5.58 12.60
N GLU A 36 -9.15 -5.27 13.55
CA GLU A 36 -9.03 -3.90 14.08
C GLU A 36 -8.67 -2.88 13.00
N MET A 37 -7.81 -3.27 12.04
CA MET A 37 -7.46 -2.42 10.92
C MET A 37 -8.68 -2.12 10.04
N ALA A 38 -9.55 -3.10 9.81
CA ALA A 38 -10.78 -2.88 9.07
C ALA A 38 -11.75 -1.95 9.83
N MET A 39 -11.82 -2.06 11.16
CA MET A 39 -12.60 -1.15 12.00
C MET A 39 -12.07 0.29 11.92
N GLU A 40 -10.76 0.49 11.93
CA GLU A 40 -10.15 1.81 11.70
C GLU A 40 -10.44 2.34 10.28
N TRP A 41 -10.47 1.48 9.27
CA TRP A 41 -10.83 1.89 7.90
C TRP A 41 -12.30 2.28 7.77
N ALA A 42 -13.17 1.62 8.52
CA ALA A 42 -14.61 1.93 8.56
C ALA A 42 -14.87 3.32 9.20
N CYS A 43 -14.08 3.70 10.21
CA CYS A 43 -14.24 4.94 10.97
C CYS A 43 -13.34 6.05 10.42
N ARG A 44 -13.68 6.60 9.25
CA ARG A 44 -12.92 7.70 8.62
C ARG A 44 -13.12 9.05 9.31
N THR A 45 -14.23 9.18 9.98
CA THR A 45 -14.64 10.30 10.82
C THR A 45 -15.07 9.74 12.17
N GLU A 46 -15.58 10.56 13.08
CA GLU A 46 -16.12 10.09 14.35
C GLU A 46 -17.43 9.29 14.21
N SER A 47 -17.89 9.05 12.98
CA SER A 47 -19.07 8.23 12.71
C SER A 47 -18.75 6.74 12.82
N ASP A 48 -19.73 5.97 13.29
CA ASP A 48 -19.66 4.53 13.35
C ASP A 48 -19.55 3.92 11.94
N GLY A 49 -18.87 2.80 11.85
CA GLY A 49 -18.68 2.04 10.62
C GLY A 49 -18.92 0.54 10.84
N ILE A 50 -18.55 -0.23 9.84
CA ILE A 50 -18.75 -1.67 9.81
C ILE A 50 -17.51 -2.38 9.32
N ALA A 51 -17.03 -3.37 10.06
CA ALA A 51 -16.03 -4.32 9.61
C ALA A 51 -16.73 -5.56 9.07
N ASN A 52 -16.67 -5.77 7.76
CA ASN A 52 -17.26 -6.90 7.08
C ASN A 52 -16.25 -8.04 7.01
N ARG A 53 -16.65 -9.25 7.40
CA ARG A 53 -15.81 -10.45 7.41
C ARG A 53 -16.12 -11.36 6.24
N TYR A 54 -15.03 -11.85 5.61
CA TYR A 54 -15.11 -12.73 4.45
C TYR A 54 -14.16 -13.90 4.59
N GLU A 55 -14.45 -14.95 3.85
CA GLU A 55 -13.50 -16.00 3.51
C GLU A 55 -13.18 -15.91 2.02
N LEU A 56 -11.87 -15.89 1.70
CA LEU A 56 -11.35 -15.94 0.33
C LEU A 56 -10.68 -17.28 0.10
N ASP A 57 -11.12 -17.96 -0.96
CA ASP A 57 -10.43 -19.12 -1.49
C ASP A 57 -9.44 -18.67 -2.58
N LEU A 58 -8.16 -18.96 -2.38
CA LEU A 58 -7.11 -18.61 -3.33
C LEU A 58 -6.83 -19.69 -4.38
N ASP A 59 -7.45 -20.85 -4.25
CA ASP A 59 -7.20 -21.96 -5.18
C ASP A 59 -7.57 -21.59 -6.63
N GLY A 60 -6.59 -21.70 -7.51
CA GLY A 60 -6.74 -21.38 -8.92
C GLY A 60 -6.75 -19.87 -9.25
N LEU A 61 -6.55 -18.98 -8.28
CA LEU A 61 -6.36 -17.55 -8.52
C LEU A 61 -4.89 -17.22 -8.78
N SER A 62 -4.65 -16.28 -9.69
CA SER A 62 -3.34 -15.69 -9.91
C SER A 62 -3.09 -14.60 -8.86
N VAL A 63 -2.09 -14.81 -7.99
CA VAL A 63 -1.77 -13.88 -6.89
C VAL A 63 -0.43 -13.21 -7.14
N LEU A 64 -0.42 -11.89 -7.18
CA LEU A 64 0.82 -11.09 -7.11
C LEU A 64 1.12 -10.80 -5.64
N ASP A 65 2.17 -11.42 -5.12
CA ASP A 65 2.65 -11.16 -3.76
C ASP A 65 3.87 -10.24 -3.80
N LEU A 66 3.66 -8.95 -3.55
CA LEU A 66 4.73 -7.95 -3.56
C LEU A 66 5.68 -8.07 -2.35
N GLU A 67 5.39 -8.97 -1.40
CA GLU A 67 6.29 -9.28 -0.28
C GLU A 67 7.00 -10.63 -0.41
N SER A 68 6.87 -11.30 -1.56
CA SER A 68 7.50 -12.63 -1.79
C SER A 68 9.04 -12.60 -1.82
N GLY A 69 9.63 -11.40 -1.91
CA GLY A 69 11.08 -11.23 -2.10
C GLY A 69 11.53 -11.20 -3.55
N GLU A 70 10.63 -11.46 -4.47
CA GLU A 70 10.89 -11.32 -5.91
C GLU A 70 10.79 -9.87 -6.39
N PHE A 71 10.14 -9.01 -5.60
CA PHE A 71 9.84 -7.63 -5.94
C PHE A 71 10.46 -6.65 -4.94
N SER A 72 10.97 -5.54 -5.45
CA SER A 72 11.46 -4.45 -4.63
C SER A 72 10.34 -3.47 -4.27
N ILE A 73 10.60 -2.60 -3.30
CA ILE A 73 9.70 -1.47 -2.97
C ILE A 73 9.47 -0.55 -4.18
N LEU A 74 10.41 -0.50 -5.15
CA LEU A 74 10.28 0.30 -6.35
C LEU A 74 9.17 -0.23 -7.27
N ASN A 75 8.97 -1.55 -7.32
CA ASN A 75 7.86 -2.16 -8.06
C ASN A 75 6.52 -1.73 -7.46
N TRP A 76 6.38 -1.84 -6.12
CA TRP A 76 5.19 -1.35 -5.42
C TRP A 76 4.97 0.14 -5.65
N LEU A 77 6.02 0.96 -5.54
CA LEU A 77 5.94 2.41 -5.74
C LEU A 77 5.51 2.77 -7.17
N SER A 78 5.96 2.01 -8.16
CA SER A 78 5.60 2.21 -9.57
C SER A 78 4.13 1.88 -9.82
N ILE A 79 3.63 0.80 -9.25
CA ILE A 79 2.19 0.44 -9.32
C ILE A 79 1.35 1.54 -8.64
N LEU A 80 1.78 2.02 -7.47
CA LEU A 80 1.11 3.12 -6.77
C LEU A 80 1.09 4.39 -7.61
N ALA A 81 2.20 4.73 -8.29
CA ALA A 81 2.34 5.90 -9.12
C ALA A 81 1.49 5.84 -10.40
N ASP A 82 1.28 4.66 -10.94
CA ASP A 82 0.43 4.43 -12.11
C ASP A 82 -1.08 4.57 -11.76
N ASN A 83 -1.47 4.22 -10.53
CA ASN A 83 -2.86 4.18 -10.11
C ASN A 83 -3.34 5.42 -9.33
N ARG A 84 -2.43 6.24 -8.78
CA ARG A 84 -2.77 7.43 -7.99
C ARG A 84 -2.07 8.67 -8.52
N GLU A 85 -2.72 9.83 -8.39
CA GLU A 85 -2.13 11.11 -8.78
C GLU A 85 -0.97 11.49 -7.86
N PHE A 86 0.25 11.50 -8.40
CA PHE A 86 1.42 12.09 -7.78
C PHE A 86 1.55 13.55 -8.21
N ASN A 87 1.04 14.46 -7.38
CA ASN A 87 1.24 15.89 -7.59
C ASN A 87 2.71 16.25 -7.33
N VAL A 88 3.53 16.20 -8.38
CA VAL A 88 4.96 16.54 -8.33
C VAL A 88 5.22 17.83 -9.07
N SER A 89 5.88 18.78 -8.39
CA SER A 89 6.16 20.13 -8.93
C SER A 89 7.58 20.29 -9.45
N THR A 90 8.53 19.47 -8.96
CA THR A 90 9.94 19.59 -9.33
C THR A 90 10.27 18.81 -10.60
N PRO A 91 11.24 19.29 -11.43
CA PRO A 91 11.74 18.50 -12.56
C PRO A 91 12.26 17.12 -12.13
N LEU A 92 13.03 17.04 -11.04
CA LEU A 92 13.55 15.80 -10.52
C LEU A 92 12.45 14.78 -10.22
N ALA A 93 11.39 15.21 -9.54
CA ALA A 93 10.29 14.30 -9.19
C ALA A 93 9.51 13.81 -10.43
N ARG A 94 9.35 14.66 -11.45
CA ARG A 94 8.73 14.24 -12.72
C ARG A 94 9.58 13.20 -13.45
N ASP A 95 10.89 13.43 -13.52
CA ASP A 95 11.82 12.51 -14.16
C ASP A 95 11.96 11.22 -13.35
N GLY A 96 11.98 11.31 -12.02
CA GLY A 96 11.98 10.16 -11.12
C GLY A 96 10.73 9.28 -11.26
N LEU A 97 9.54 9.88 -11.33
CA LEU A 97 8.30 9.13 -11.60
C LEU A 97 8.34 8.44 -12.96
N ARG A 98 8.78 9.15 -14.00
CA ARG A 98 8.92 8.56 -15.34
C ARG A 98 9.88 7.38 -15.30
N PHE A 99 11.05 7.55 -14.67
CA PHE A 99 12.03 6.48 -14.53
C PHE A 99 11.42 5.23 -13.85
N LEU A 100 10.67 5.41 -12.77
CA LEU A 100 10.00 4.31 -12.06
C LEU A 100 8.99 3.60 -12.96
N LEU A 101 8.13 4.35 -13.66
CA LEU A 101 7.13 3.78 -14.55
C LEU A 101 7.77 3.03 -15.74
N ASP A 102 8.86 3.57 -16.31
CA ASP A 102 9.53 2.98 -17.46
C ASP A 102 10.36 1.73 -17.09
N ASN A 103 10.83 1.60 -15.85
CA ASN A 103 11.82 0.58 -15.47
C ASN A 103 11.36 -0.39 -14.37
N CYS A 104 10.39 0.00 -13.53
CA CYS A 104 10.00 -0.78 -12.35
C CYS A 104 8.52 -1.19 -12.35
N LEU A 105 7.71 -0.70 -13.29
CA LEU A 105 6.28 -1.02 -13.34
C LEU A 105 6.08 -2.48 -13.74
N ILE A 106 5.24 -3.16 -12.97
CA ILE A 106 4.79 -4.52 -13.26
C ILE A 106 3.39 -4.43 -13.88
N ASP A 107 3.14 -5.19 -14.93
CA ASP A 107 1.80 -5.40 -15.45
C ASP A 107 0.98 -6.24 -14.47
N ILE A 108 0.06 -5.58 -13.77
CA ILE A 108 -0.81 -6.21 -12.77
C ILE A 108 -2.12 -6.74 -13.37
N SER A 109 -2.39 -6.53 -14.66
CA SER A 109 -3.66 -6.84 -15.30
C SER A 109 -3.99 -8.34 -15.38
N SER A 110 -2.98 -9.20 -15.26
CA SER A 110 -3.12 -10.65 -15.32
C SER A 110 -3.36 -11.30 -13.95
N TYR A 111 -3.35 -10.53 -12.87
CA TYR A 111 -3.52 -11.06 -11.52
C TYR A 111 -4.94 -10.89 -11.03
N ASP A 112 -5.46 -11.92 -10.36
CA ASP A 112 -6.76 -11.92 -9.73
C ASP A 112 -6.73 -11.21 -8.38
N VAL A 113 -5.62 -11.37 -7.63
CA VAL A 113 -5.41 -10.80 -6.31
C VAL A 113 -4.03 -10.19 -6.20
N ILE A 114 -3.93 -9.02 -5.59
CA ILE A 114 -2.64 -8.39 -5.26
C ILE A 114 -2.52 -8.33 -3.74
N ARG A 115 -1.43 -8.88 -3.20
CA ARG A 115 -1.02 -8.77 -1.81
C ARG A 115 0.15 -7.82 -1.71
N GLY A 116 0.06 -6.79 -0.88
CA GLY A 116 1.15 -5.83 -0.74
C GLY A 116 0.85 -4.72 0.25
N TYR A 117 1.75 -3.74 0.31
CA TYR A 117 1.65 -2.61 1.23
C TYR A 117 0.44 -1.74 0.96
N ARG A 118 -0.08 -1.15 2.02
CA ARG A 118 -1.10 -0.10 1.93
C ARG A 118 -0.43 1.27 1.95
N ALA A 119 -0.89 2.17 1.08
CA ALA A 119 -0.54 3.58 1.12
C ALA A 119 -1.72 4.41 1.66
N ASP A 120 -1.72 4.74 2.95
CA ASP A 120 -2.57 5.82 3.44
C ASP A 120 -1.94 7.20 3.08
N ASP A 121 -2.60 8.29 3.48
CA ASP A 121 -2.17 9.64 3.10
C ASP A 121 -0.76 9.99 3.61
N SER A 122 -0.35 9.44 4.77
CA SER A 122 0.99 9.66 5.31
C SER A 122 2.04 8.93 4.49
N TYR A 123 1.81 7.67 4.16
CA TYR A 123 2.73 6.83 3.39
C TYR A 123 2.84 7.27 1.94
N PHE A 124 1.74 7.71 1.36
CA PHE A 124 1.76 8.35 0.05
C PHE A 124 2.64 9.62 0.05
N SER A 125 2.63 10.37 1.14
CA SER A 125 3.54 11.51 1.32
C SER A 125 5.01 11.07 1.34
N PHE A 126 5.35 9.96 1.99
CA PHE A 126 6.73 9.42 2.03
C PHE A 126 7.19 8.96 0.64
N ALA A 127 6.34 8.26 -0.10
CA ALA A 127 6.59 7.90 -1.49
C ALA A 127 6.93 9.12 -2.35
N ARG A 128 6.18 10.23 -2.18
CA ARG A 128 6.50 11.50 -2.87
C ARG A 128 7.84 12.10 -2.46
N GLN A 129 8.25 11.94 -1.21
CA GLN A 129 9.55 12.46 -0.76
C GLN A 129 10.72 11.69 -1.37
N PHE A 130 10.59 10.39 -1.57
CA PHE A 130 11.59 9.61 -2.29
C PHE A 130 11.77 10.08 -3.73
N VAL A 131 10.69 10.26 -4.49
CA VAL A 131 10.80 10.74 -5.87
C VAL A 131 11.27 12.19 -5.98
N ASN A 132 11.14 12.98 -4.90
CA ASN A 132 11.75 14.31 -4.80
C ASN A 132 13.22 14.28 -4.37
N GLY A 133 13.80 13.12 -4.11
CA GLY A 133 15.18 12.96 -3.65
C GLY A 133 15.43 13.52 -2.25
N MET A 134 14.38 13.53 -1.40
CA MET A 134 14.46 14.04 -0.02
C MET A 134 14.76 12.93 0.99
N ILE A 135 14.49 11.68 0.64
CA ILE A 135 14.82 10.49 1.43
C ILE A 135 15.44 9.43 0.54
N SER A 136 16.27 8.57 1.14
CA SER A 136 16.88 7.45 0.46
C SER A 136 15.88 6.28 0.31
N LEU A 137 16.23 5.32 -0.55
CA LEU A 137 15.49 4.07 -0.72
C LEU A 137 15.40 3.30 0.61
N ARG A 138 16.50 3.19 1.34
CA ARG A 138 16.56 2.56 2.66
C ARG A 138 15.63 3.25 3.66
N GLN A 139 15.60 4.58 3.66
CA GLN A 139 14.69 5.33 4.51
C GLN A 139 13.22 5.09 4.13
N LEU A 140 12.88 5.11 2.83
CA LEU A 140 11.54 4.79 2.35
C LEU A 140 11.10 3.39 2.80
N GLN A 141 11.94 2.41 2.54
CA GLN A 141 11.68 1.03 2.91
C GLN A 141 11.44 0.91 4.42
N ARG A 142 12.31 1.48 5.26
CA ARG A 142 12.18 1.47 6.73
C ARG A 142 10.87 2.11 7.19
N ILE A 143 10.51 3.25 6.62
CA ILE A 143 9.29 3.97 6.97
C ILE A 143 8.05 3.13 6.62
N MET A 144 8.02 2.46 5.47
CA MET A 144 6.90 1.64 5.04
C MET A 144 6.59 0.49 6.01
N ARG A 145 7.57 0.04 6.79
CA ARG A 145 7.39 -0.99 7.83
C ARG A 145 7.06 -0.46 9.23
N LEU A 146 7.43 0.78 9.52
CA LEU A 146 7.33 1.35 10.87
C LEU A 146 5.89 1.62 11.35
N GLY A 147 4.92 1.59 10.48
CA GLY A 147 3.58 2.06 10.82
C GLY A 147 2.55 0.99 11.10
N ASP A 148 2.89 -0.28 11.04
CA ASP A 148 1.93 -1.38 11.21
C ASP A 148 0.63 -1.19 10.41
N LEU A 149 0.70 -0.51 9.24
CA LEU A 149 -0.47 -0.37 8.36
C LEU A 149 -0.89 -1.71 7.77
N GLY A 150 0.00 -2.69 7.92
CA GLY A 150 -0.25 -4.04 7.49
C GLY A 150 -0.29 -4.19 5.97
N ILE A 151 -0.50 -5.43 5.62
CA ILE A 151 -0.67 -5.89 4.25
C ILE A 151 -2.15 -5.80 3.91
N GLN A 152 -2.42 -5.37 2.70
CA GLN A 152 -3.75 -5.42 2.11
C GLN A 152 -3.81 -6.45 0.99
N TYR A 153 -5.00 -6.97 0.79
CA TYR A 153 -5.36 -7.82 -0.33
C TYR A 153 -6.34 -7.05 -1.21
N ALA A 154 -6.00 -6.86 -2.48
CA ALA A 154 -6.87 -6.24 -3.45
C ALA A 154 -7.38 -7.31 -4.43
N LEU A 155 -8.69 -7.52 -4.47
CA LEU A 155 -9.35 -8.40 -5.42
C LEU A 155 -9.61 -7.60 -6.70
N MET A 156 -8.99 -8.03 -7.82
CA MET A 156 -8.91 -7.25 -9.04
C MET A 156 -9.76 -7.80 -10.19
N SER A 157 -10.22 -9.05 -10.11
CA SER A 157 -10.93 -9.74 -11.20
C SER A 157 -12.26 -10.33 -10.75
N GLU A 158 -13.18 -10.54 -11.68
CA GLU A 158 -14.44 -11.24 -11.43
C GLU A 158 -14.24 -12.66 -10.86
N ARG A 159 -13.10 -13.31 -11.17
CA ARG A 159 -12.73 -14.61 -10.58
C ARG A 159 -12.48 -14.48 -9.09
N ALA A 160 -11.73 -13.46 -8.66
CA ALA A 160 -11.49 -13.19 -7.25
C ALA A 160 -12.79 -12.81 -6.51
N PHE A 161 -13.68 -12.04 -7.15
CA PHE A 161 -15.01 -11.73 -6.59
C PHE A 161 -15.91 -12.95 -6.49
N SER A 162 -15.75 -13.95 -7.34
CA SER A 162 -16.49 -15.21 -7.26
C SER A 162 -15.95 -16.15 -6.18
N ALA A 163 -14.69 -15.96 -5.78
CA ALA A 163 -13.98 -16.79 -4.79
C ALA A 163 -14.09 -16.24 -3.36
N ILE A 164 -14.63 -15.01 -3.19
CA ILE A 164 -14.83 -14.41 -1.87
C ILE A 164 -16.27 -14.65 -1.39
N ARG A 165 -16.42 -15.05 -0.13
CA ARG A 165 -17.71 -15.34 0.51
C ARG A 165 -17.88 -14.47 1.75
N PHE A 166 -18.96 -13.71 1.80
CA PHE A 166 -19.38 -12.98 3.01
C PHE A 166 -19.73 -13.96 4.14
N CYS A 167 -19.25 -13.67 5.35
CA CYS A 167 -19.54 -14.45 6.54
C CYS A 167 -20.48 -13.74 7.51
N ASP A 168 -20.02 -12.60 8.00
CA ASP A 168 -20.75 -11.74 8.95
C ASP A 168 -20.11 -10.35 8.98
N TRP A 169 -20.55 -9.54 9.93
CA TRP A 169 -20.01 -8.20 10.15
C TRP A 169 -20.00 -7.83 11.62
N LYS A 170 -19.15 -6.86 11.98
CA LYS A 170 -19.09 -6.27 13.31
C LYS A 170 -19.24 -4.75 13.23
N PRO A 171 -19.96 -4.12 14.18
CA PRO A 171 -19.98 -2.67 14.27
C PRO A 171 -18.62 -2.15 14.73
N ALA A 172 -18.17 -1.07 14.13
CA ALA A 172 -16.99 -0.32 14.53
C ALA A 172 -17.42 1.03 15.10
N SER A 173 -17.12 1.26 16.39
CA SER A 173 -17.47 2.54 17.02
C SER A 173 -16.52 3.64 16.56
N GLY A 174 -17.06 4.72 16.00
CA GLY A 174 -16.29 5.90 15.60
C GLY A 174 -15.56 6.55 16.77
N SER A 175 -16.17 6.56 17.96
CA SER A 175 -15.55 7.11 19.16
C SER A 175 -14.33 6.29 19.66
N GLU A 176 -14.24 5.00 19.29
CA GLU A 176 -13.12 4.14 19.64
C GLU A 176 -12.06 4.08 18.53
N PHE A 177 -12.48 3.80 17.28
CA PHE A 177 -11.55 3.47 16.20
C PHE A 177 -11.03 4.69 15.43
N TYR A 178 -11.74 5.82 15.42
CA TYR A 178 -11.22 7.05 14.83
C TYR A 178 -10.01 7.61 15.60
N PRO A 179 -10.01 7.69 16.95
CA PRO A 179 -8.80 8.06 17.70
C PRO A 179 -7.63 7.09 17.51
N LYS A 180 -7.87 5.77 17.46
CA LYS A 180 -6.82 4.76 17.20
C LYS A 180 -6.17 4.99 15.84
N ARG A 181 -6.97 5.20 14.79
CA ARG A 181 -6.49 5.54 13.46
C ARG A 181 -5.64 6.82 13.47
N PHE A 182 -6.13 7.88 14.12
CA PHE A 182 -5.42 9.15 14.22
C PHE A 182 -4.09 9.00 14.96
N GLU A 183 -4.07 8.25 16.06
CA GLU A 183 -2.83 7.96 16.81
C GLU A 183 -1.83 7.18 15.97
N ARG A 184 -2.26 6.20 15.19
CA ARG A 184 -1.43 5.45 14.26
C ARG A 184 -0.78 6.37 13.22
N GLU A 185 -1.54 7.27 12.61
CA GLU A 185 -1.02 8.26 11.67
C GLU A 185 0.00 9.21 12.32
N GLN A 186 -0.25 9.66 13.54
CA GLN A 186 0.69 10.51 14.29
C GLN A 186 1.97 9.75 14.65
N ASN A 187 1.85 8.49 15.03
CA ASN A 187 3.00 7.62 15.32
C ASN A 187 3.85 7.40 14.06
N ALA A 188 3.23 7.13 12.90
CA ALA A 188 3.94 7.01 11.64
C ALA A 188 4.72 8.28 11.30
N ARG A 189 4.12 9.45 11.47
CA ARG A 189 4.79 10.75 11.24
C ARG A 189 5.95 11.00 12.20
N ARG A 190 5.81 10.64 13.49
CA ARG A 190 6.92 10.75 14.46
C ARG A 190 8.09 9.84 14.08
N LYS A 191 7.81 8.58 13.85
CA LYS A 191 8.83 7.60 13.42
C LYS A 191 9.49 8.00 12.09
N TYR A 192 8.73 8.62 11.18
CA TYR A 192 9.29 9.20 9.97
C TYR A 192 10.33 10.27 10.28
N LEU A 193 10.01 11.24 11.15
CA LEU A 193 10.95 12.32 11.52
C LEU A 193 12.22 11.75 12.14
N ASP A 194 12.10 10.75 13.00
CA ASP A 194 13.26 10.07 13.60
C ASP A 194 14.13 9.39 12.55
N THR A 195 13.50 8.81 11.53
CA THR A 195 14.22 8.11 10.44
C THR A 195 14.92 9.08 9.51
N VAL A 196 14.32 10.22 9.15
CA VAL A 196 14.89 11.18 8.19
C VAL A 196 15.87 12.16 8.83
N ASN A 197 15.83 12.35 10.15
CA ASN A 197 16.81 13.16 10.86
C ASN A 197 18.21 12.50 10.92
N GLY A 198 18.29 11.18 10.65
CA GLY A 198 19.54 10.49 10.48
C GLY A 198 20.07 10.69 9.04
N PHE A 199 21.28 11.26 8.92
CA PHE A 199 21.96 11.33 7.61
C PHE A 199 22.33 9.91 7.14
N ASP A 200 21.76 9.49 6.00
CA ASP A 200 22.08 8.20 5.37
C ASP A 200 23.16 8.40 4.30
N SER A 201 24.43 8.34 4.73
CA SER A 201 25.58 8.55 3.85
C SER A 201 25.75 7.46 2.78
N GLU A 202 25.14 6.31 2.96
CA GLU A 202 25.21 5.16 2.04
C GLU A 202 23.87 4.89 1.35
N GLY A 203 22.89 5.76 1.57
CA GLY A 203 21.55 5.63 1.02
C GLY A 203 21.53 5.84 -0.48
N ILE A 204 20.81 4.97 -1.19
CA ILE A 204 20.51 5.12 -2.61
C ILE A 204 19.36 6.11 -2.74
N ASP A 205 19.54 7.18 -3.48
CA ASP A 205 18.44 8.09 -3.81
C ASP A 205 17.98 7.91 -5.27
N ILE A 206 16.84 8.52 -5.62
CA ILE A 206 16.27 8.40 -6.97
C ILE A 206 17.25 8.88 -8.06
N LYS A 207 18.16 9.82 -7.77
CA LYS A 207 19.11 10.33 -8.74
C LYS A 207 20.21 9.31 -9.04
N ASP A 208 20.57 8.47 -8.07
CA ASP A 208 21.58 7.42 -8.26
C ASP A 208 21.04 6.35 -9.20
N LEU A 209 19.77 5.98 -9.05
CA LEU A 209 19.09 5.05 -9.94
C LEU A 209 18.96 5.64 -11.36
N MET A 210 18.47 6.87 -11.48
CA MET A 210 18.30 7.55 -12.77
C MET A 210 19.60 7.77 -13.51
N ALA A 211 20.70 7.98 -12.78
CA ALA A 211 22.04 8.19 -13.37
C ALA A 211 22.78 6.88 -13.67
N GLY A 212 22.16 5.72 -13.38
CA GLY A 212 22.82 4.42 -13.54
C GLY A 212 24.05 4.22 -12.63
N ARG A 213 24.12 4.91 -11.49
CA ARG A 213 25.18 4.71 -10.50
C ARG A 213 24.94 3.47 -9.64
N VAL A 214 23.69 3.06 -9.55
CA VAL A 214 23.23 1.86 -8.88
C VAL A 214 22.25 1.17 -9.83
N ASP A 215 22.49 -0.09 -10.11
CA ASP A 215 21.61 -0.90 -10.96
C ASP A 215 20.36 -1.35 -10.19
N LEU A 216 19.26 -1.62 -10.89
CA LEU A 216 18.01 -2.05 -10.26
C LEU A 216 18.10 -3.47 -9.69
N ASP A 217 19.07 -4.26 -10.12
CA ASP A 217 19.38 -5.60 -9.60
C ASP A 217 20.42 -5.58 -8.45
N ASP A 218 20.90 -4.39 -8.03
CA ASP A 218 21.77 -4.26 -6.86
C ASP A 218 21.06 -4.86 -5.63
N PRO A 219 21.73 -5.74 -4.88
CA PRO A 219 21.12 -6.37 -3.68
C PRO A 219 20.48 -5.38 -2.71
N ARG A 220 21.05 -4.17 -2.58
CA ARG A 220 20.52 -3.11 -1.68
C ARG A 220 19.17 -2.56 -2.15
N VAL A 221 18.82 -2.69 -3.43
CA VAL A 221 17.51 -2.32 -3.98
C VAL A 221 16.47 -3.36 -3.63
N ASN A 222 16.89 -4.64 -3.61
CA ASN A 222 16.00 -5.79 -3.41
C ASN A 222 16.09 -6.37 -2.00
N GLU A 223 16.91 -5.78 -1.11
CA GLU A 223 16.99 -6.23 0.28
C GLU A 223 15.61 -6.27 0.92
N LEU A 224 15.16 -7.50 1.16
CA LEU A 224 14.06 -7.74 2.07
C LEU A 224 14.56 -7.45 3.47
N TRP A 225 13.95 -6.49 4.11
CA TRP A 225 14.21 -6.05 5.47
C TRP A 225 13.96 -7.21 6.43
N SER A 226 14.98 -7.97 6.75
CA SER A 226 15.08 -8.64 8.05
C SER A 226 15.44 -7.57 9.09
N GLU A 227 14.71 -7.50 10.20
CA GLU A 227 15.11 -6.75 11.39
C GLU A 227 16.51 -7.13 11.86
#